data_2ee143e5dd1248cd723b580df72127d7
#
_entry.id   2ee143e5dd1248cd723b580df72127d7
#
_cell.length_a   1.000
_cell.length_b   1.000
_cell.length_c   1.000
_cell.angle_alpha   90.00
_cell.angle_beta   90.00
_cell.angle_gamma   90.00
#
_symmetry.space_group_name_H-M   'P 1'
#
loop_
_entity.id
_entity.type
_entity.pdbx_description
1 polymer ?
#
loop_
_entity_poly.entity_id
_entity_poly.type
_entity_poly.pdbx_seq_one_letter_code
_entity_poly.pdbx_strand_id
1 'polypeptide(L)'
;RSSAASDVYKRQDQGLLELREFLSSLSGIFLLGLLAFTFLGLLFPEAITALFAPGFLDKPSVFKETALLVRITFPYLALISMTAYSASLLNAHGRFAIPAITPIVLNICLIVAALLSTYLFLDYSSAFVLSCGVLVAGFLQLSLQLPLLVKLRLIPKPTLNTCLLYTSDAADDRL
;
A
#
# COMPACT_ATOMS: atom_id res chain seq x y z
N ARG A 1 24.56 35.19 -24.83
CA ARG A 1 24.10 33.81 -25.11
C ARG A 1 24.19 32.87 -23.89
N SER A 2 24.96 33.21 -22.84
CA SER A 2 25.08 32.40 -21.60
C SER A 2 23.86 32.53 -20.65
N SER A 3 23.17 33.67 -20.65
CA SER A 3 22.04 33.95 -19.71
C SER A 3 20.82 33.08 -19.97
N ALA A 4 20.41 32.93 -21.23
CA ALA A 4 19.20 32.16 -21.58
C ALA A 4 19.33 30.66 -21.25
N ALA A 5 20.51 30.06 -21.43
CA ALA A 5 20.75 28.67 -21.05
C ALA A 5 20.68 28.47 -19.52
N SER A 6 21.25 29.43 -18.76
CA SER A 6 21.20 29.39 -17.29
C SER A 6 19.76 29.54 -16.75
N ASP A 7 18.91 30.32 -17.41
CA ASP A 7 17.51 30.50 -17.03
C ASP A 7 16.65 29.27 -17.33
N VAL A 8 16.93 28.57 -18.42
CA VAL A 8 16.29 27.29 -18.76
C VAL A 8 16.65 26.21 -17.72
N TYR A 9 17.93 26.09 -17.34
CA TYR A 9 18.36 25.15 -16.29
C TYR A 9 17.72 25.45 -14.94
N LYS A 10 17.65 26.73 -14.54
CA LYS A 10 17.00 27.13 -13.29
C LYS A 10 15.50 26.81 -13.27
N ARG A 11 14.79 26.99 -14.37
CA ARG A 11 13.37 26.61 -14.47
C ARG A 11 13.17 25.10 -14.41
N GLN A 12 14.04 24.32 -15.02
CA GLN A 12 13.99 22.85 -14.93
C GLN A 12 14.27 22.35 -13.51
N ASP A 13 15.26 22.93 -12.82
CA ASP A 13 15.56 22.58 -11.44
C ASP A 13 14.44 22.98 -10.48
N GLN A 14 13.81 24.13 -10.68
CA GLN A 14 12.64 24.55 -9.89
C GLN A 14 11.47 23.60 -10.09
N GLY A 15 11.14 23.22 -11.33
CA GLY A 15 10.07 22.27 -11.62
C GLY A 15 10.32 20.86 -11.02
N LEU A 16 11.59 20.42 -10.97
CA LEU A 16 11.94 19.15 -10.33
C LEU A 16 11.82 19.22 -8.80
N LEU A 17 12.11 20.38 -8.19
CA LEU A 17 11.94 20.57 -6.75
C LEU A 17 10.47 20.61 -6.37
N GLU A 18 9.65 21.36 -7.10
CA GLU A 18 8.20 21.43 -6.91
C GLU A 18 7.54 20.04 -7.06
N LEU A 19 7.95 19.27 -8.07
CA LEU A 19 7.47 17.90 -8.27
C LEU A 19 7.85 16.98 -7.09
N ARG A 20 9.07 17.11 -6.57
CA ARG A 20 9.51 16.33 -5.40
C ARG A 20 8.74 16.71 -4.14
N GLU A 21 8.48 17.97 -3.92
CA GLU A 21 7.69 18.46 -2.78
C GLU A 21 6.24 17.99 -2.88
N PHE A 22 5.65 18.05 -4.08
CA PHE A 22 4.30 17.52 -4.35
C PHE A 22 4.22 16.02 -4.08
N LEU A 23 5.15 15.23 -4.63
CA LEU A 23 5.19 13.78 -4.39
C LEU A 23 5.42 13.43 -2.92
N SER A 24 6.19 14.23 -2.21
CA SER A 24 6.44 14.08 -0.78
C SER A 24 5.17 14.35 0.05
N SER A 25 4.44 15.42 -0.25
CA SER A 25 3.16 15.73 0.38
C SER A 25 2.08 14.70 0.08
N LEU A 26 1.98 14.29 -1.19
CA LEU A 26 1.04 13.25 -1.63
C LEU A 26 1.31 11.92 -0.91
N SER A 27 2.58 11.52 -0.81
CA SER A 27 2.96 10.29 -0.10
C SER A 27 2.65 10.34 1.40
N GLY A 28 2.78 11.52 2.03
CA GLY A 28 2.45 11.71 3.44
C GLY A 28 0.95 11.55 3.70
N ILE A 29 0.11 12.20 2.89
CA ILE A 29 -1.35 12.09 3.00
C ILE A 29 -1.83 10.67 2.68
N PHE A 30 -1.26 10.05 1.65
CA PHE A 30 -1.57 8.67 1.28
C PHE A 30 -1.25 7.70 2.42
N LEU A 31 -0.06 7.82 3.02
CA LEU A 31 0.34 7.00 4.16
C LEU A 31 -0.57 7.22 5.37
N LEU A 32 -0.87 8.47 5.70
CA LEU A 32 -1.78 8.79 6.80
C LEU A 32 -3.17 8.20 6.57
N GLY A 33 -3.71 8.35 5.37
CA GLY A 33 -5.00 7.77 4.98
C GLY A 33 -5.03 6.25 5.09
N LEU A 34 -3.96 5.57 4.63
CA LEU A 34 -3.82 4.12 4.75
C LEU A 34 -3.74 3.67 6.20
N LEU A 35 -2.99 4.38 7.05
CA LEU A 35 -2.88 4.07 8.46
C LEU A 35 -4.23 4.27 9.18
N ALA A 36 -4.91 5.39 8.92
CA ALA A 36 -6.23 5.65 9.49
C ALA A 36 -7.25 4.60 9.07
N PHE A 37 -7.27 4.25 7.78
CA PHE A 37 -8.16 3.22 7.24
C PHE A 37 -7.86 1.84 7.84
N THR A 38 -6.58 1.46 7.95
CA THR A 38 -6.18 0.20 8.58
C THR A 38 -6.58 0.16 10.05
N PHE A 39 -6.40 1.27 10.77
CA PHE A 39 -6.77 1.38 12.17
C PHE A 39 -8.28 1.22 12.38
N LEU A 40 -9.11 1.83 11.50
CA LEU A 40 -10.56 1.62 11.51
C LEU A 40 -10.93 0.14 11.32
N GLY A 41 -10.29 -0.56 10.40
CA GLY A 41 -10.54 -1.98 10.17
C GLY A 41 -10.12 -2.88 11.33
N LEU A 42 -9.07 -2.51 12.05
CA LEU A 42 -8.63 -3.23 13.25
C LEU A 42 -9.54 -2.99 14.45
N LEU A 43 -10.13 -1.79 14.57
CA LEU A 43 -11.02 -1.43 15.68
C LEU A 43 -12.46 -1.91 15.49
N PHE A 44 -12.94 -1.94 14.25
CA PHE A 44 -14.35 -2.22 13.93
C PHE A 44 -14.54 -3.39 12.96
N PRO A 45 -13.88 -4.55 13.17
CA PRO A 45 -14.00 -5.70 12.25
C PRO A 45 -15.42 -6.25 12.18
N GLU A 46 -16.19 -6.21 13.30
CA GLU A 46 -17.58 -6.64 13.31
C GLU A 46 -18.48 -5.74 12.45
N ALA A 47 -18.26 -4.42 12.49
CA ALA A 47 -19.03 -3.49 11.68
C ALA A 47 -18.75 -3.71 10.18
N ILE A 48 -17.49 -3.95 9.82
CA ILE A 48 -17.08 -4.28 8.46
C ILE A 48 -17.71 -5.60 8.03
N THR A 49 -17.66 -6.63 8.88
CA THR A 49 -18.29 -7.93 8.60
C THR A 49 -19.80 -7.81 8.42
N ALA A 50 -20.48 -7.04 9.27
CA ALA A 50 -21.91 -6.80 9.15
C ALA A 50 -22.29 -6.08 7.85
N LEU A 51 -21.44 -5.15 7.40
CA LEU A 51 -21.66 -4.39 6.16
C LEU A 51 -21.50 -5.26 4.91
N PHE A 52 -20.45 -6.10 4.85
CA PHE A 52 -20.11 -6.88 3.66
C PHE A 52 -20.72 -8.31 3.66
N ALA A 53 -21.04 -8.86 4.82
CA ALA A 53 -21.60 -10.19 4.98
C ALA A 53 -22.81 -10.19 5.92
N PRO A 54 -23.90 -9.42 5.62
CA PRO A 54 -25.06 -9.33 6.50
C PRO A 54 -25.75 -10.69 6.75
N GLY A 55 -25.65 -11.64 5.82
CA GLY A 55 -26.19 -12.99 5.98
C GLY A 55 -25.53 -13.85 7.06
N PHE A 56 -24.41 -13.38 7.66
CA PHE A 56 -23.78 -14.07 8.78
C PHE A 56 -24.28 -13.59 10.15
N LEU A 57 -25.07 -12.52 10.19
CA LEU A 57 -25.66 -12.00 11.45
C LEU A 57 -26.50 -13.05 12.17
N ASP A 58 -27.20 -13.91 11.42
CA ASP A 58 -28.03 -15.00 11.96
C ASP A 58 -27.20 -16.20 12.46
N LYS A 59 -25.87 -16.19 12.25
CA LYS A 59 -24.94 -17.27 12.61
C LYS A 59 -23.79 -16.74 13.46
N PRO A 60 -23.95 -16.57 14.79
CA PRO A 60 -23.02 -15.86 15.65
C PRO A 60 -21.59 -16.43 15.65
N SER A 61 -21.42 -17.75 15.51
CA SER A 61 -20.10 -18.41 15.45
C SER A 61 -19.36 -18.03 14.16
N VAL A 62 -20.05 -18.13 13.00
CA VAL A 62 -19.48 -17.78 11.69
C VAL A 62 -19.17 -16.28 11.62
N PHE A 63 -20.07 -15.44 12.17
CA PHE A 63 -19.86 -14.00 12.21
C PHE A 63 -18.59 -13.63 12.99
N LYS A 64 -18.38 -14.19 14.20
CA LYS A 64 -17.20 -13.94 15.01
C LYS A 64 -15.92 -14.41 14.35
N GLU A 65 -15.95 -15.61 13.75
CA GLU A 65 -14.79 -16.11 12.99
C GLU A 65 -14.47 -15.21 11.81
N THR A 66 -15.47 -14.82 11.03
CA THR A 66 -15.29 -13.90 9.89
C THR A 66 -14.73 -12.55 10.34
N ALA A 67 -15.23 -11.98 11.42
CA ALA A 67 -14.71 -10.72 11.96
C ALA A 67 -13.24 -10.84 12.39
N LEU A 68 -12.85 -11.98 12.98
CA LEU A 68 -11.45 -12.25 13.29
C LEU A 68 -10.58 -12.31 12.02
N LEU A 69 -11.06 -13.00 10.98
CA LEU A 69 -10.34 -13.09 9.70
C LEU A 69 -10.19 -11.72 9.03
N VAL A 70 -11.24 -10.90 9.06
CA VAL A 70 -11.21 -9.50 8.59
C VAL A 70 -10.14 -8.72 9.36
N ARG A 71 -10.12 -8.83 10.69
CA ARG A 71 -9.13 -8.15 11.53
C ARG A 71 -7.69 -8.53 11.18
N ILE A 72 -7.44 -9.80 10.87
CA ILE A 72 -6.10 -10.29 10.49
C ILE A 72 -5.72 -9.83 9.09
N THR A 73 -6.65 -9.88 8.12
CA THR A 73 -6.37 -9.56 6.72
C THR A 73 -6.40 -8.07 6.43
N PHE A 74 -7.05 -7.25 7.24
CA PHE A 74 -7.24 -5.83 6.97
C PHE A 74 -5.91 -5.05 6.83
N PRO A 75 -4.86 -5.29 7.65
CA PRO A 75 -3.56 -4.65 7.45
C PRO A 75 -2.90 -4.97 6.11
N TYR A 76 -3.26 -6.09 5.47
CA TYR A 76 -2.76 -6.40 4.13
C TYR A 76 -3.18 -5.36 3.10
N LEU A 77 -4.34 -4.71 3.25
CA LEU A 77 -4.77 -3.63 2.35
C LEU A 77 -3.78 -2.46 2.35
N ALA A 78 -3.24 -2.10 3.52
CA ALA A 78 -2.19 -1.08 3.58
C ALA A 78 -0.89 -1.57 2.93
N LEU A 79 -0.49 -2.81 3.20
CA LEU A 79 0.73 -3.38 2.64
C LEU A 79 0.66 -3.48 1.10
N ILE A 80 -0.46 -3.95 0.53
CA ILE A 80 -0.61 -4.05 -0.92
C ILE A 80 -0.71 -2.66 -1.58
N SER A 81 -1.33 -1.68 -0.92
CA SER A 81 -1.38 -0.30 -1.40
C SER A 81 0.02 0.33 -1.42
N MET A 82 0.81 0.13 -0.37
CA MET A 82 2.22 0.56 -0.33
C MET A 82 3.06 -0.16 -1.39
N THR A 83 2.81 -1.44 -1.62
CA THR A 83 3.46 -2.24 -2.66
C THR A 83 3.11 -1.71 -4.05
N ALA A 84 1.85 -1.37 -4.30
CA ALA A 84 1.40 -0.79 -5.58
C ALA A 84 2.01 0.61 -5.80
N TYR A 85 2.07 1.44 -4.76
CA TYR A 85 2.73 2.74 -4.82
C TYR A 85 4.23 2.58 -5.14
N SER A 86 4.91 1.67 -4.46
CA SER A 86 6.31 1.34 -4.69
C SER A 86 6.54 0.83 -6.12
N ALA A 87 5.65 -0.03 -6.62
CA ALA A 87 5.68 -0.53 -7.97
C ALA A 87 5.54 0.58 -9.03
N SER A 88 4.67 1.56 -8.79
CA SER A 88 4.50 2.70 -9.71
C SER A 88 5.78 3.53 -9.82
N LEU A 89 6.47 3.78 -8.69
CA LEU A 89 7.76 4.47 -8.69
C LEU A 89 8.84 3.69 -9.45
N LEU A 90 8.92 2.38 -9.24
CA LEU A 90 9.88 1.52 -9.94
C LEU A 90 9.61 1.47 -11.44
N ASN A 91 8.33 1.35 -11.84
CA ASN A 91 7.92 1.35 -13.25
C ASN A 91 8.24 2.67 -13.94
N ALA A 92 8.03 3.80 -13.28
CA ALA A 92 8.40 5.12 -13.79
C ALA A 92 9.91 5.25 -14.07
N HIS A 93 10.74 4.45 -13.37
CA HIS A 93 12.19 4.40 -13.56
C HIS A 93 12.65 3.21 -14.44
N GLY A 94 11.73 2.60 -15.19
CA GLY A 94 12.03 1.48 -16.11
C GLY A 94 12.39 0.16 -15.40
N ARG A 95 12.00 0.00 -14.13
CA ARG A 95 12.29 -1.19 -13.32
C ARG A 95 11.05 -2.05 -13.14
N PHE A 96 10.66 -2.80 -14.19
CA PHE A 96 9.43 -3.58 -14.25
C PHE A 96 9.55 -4.98 -13.63
N ALA A 97 10.76 -5.56 -13.57
CA ALA A 97 10.94 -6.95 -13.17
C ALA A 97 10.50 -7.24 -11.73
N ILE A 98 10.87 -6.38 -10.76
CA ILE A 98 10.52 -6.59 -9.35
C ILE A 98 9.01 -6.42 -9.10
N PRO A 99 8.33 -5.38 -9.59
CA PRO A 99 6.88 -5.30 -9.54
C PRO A 99 6.15 -6.51 -10.14
N ALA A 100 6.66 -7.05 -11.25
CA ALA A 100 6.06 -8.21 -11.92
C ALA A 100 6.12 -9.51 -11.09
N ILE A 101 7.08 -9.65 -10.19
CA ILE A 101 7.22 -10.82 -9.30
C ILE A 101 6.23 -10.76 -8.12
N THR A 102 5.72 -9.58 -7.78
CA THR A 102 4.86 -9.37 -6.61
C THR A 102 3.65 -10.31 -6.54
N PRO A 103 2.85 -10.53 -7.60
CA PRO A 103 1.73 -11.48 -7.57
C PRO A 103 2.18 -12.93 -7.36
N ILE A 104 3.36 -13.29 -7.85
CA ILE A 104 3.91 -14.65 -7.69
C ILE A 104 4.19 -14.94 -6.21
N VAL A 105 4.73 -13.95 -5.49
CA VAL A 105 4.99 -14.06 -4.05
C VAL A 105 3.71 -14.32 -3.27
N LEU A 106 2.62 -13.61 -3.58
CA LEU A 106 1.31 -13.86 -2.94
C LEU A 106 0.86 -15.30 -3.17
N ASN A 107 0.90 -15.75 -4.42
CA ASN A 107 0.45 -17.10 -4.76
C ASN A 107 1.29 -18.18 -4.06
N ILE A 108 2.61 -18.00 -4.00
CA ILE A 108 3.49 -18.94 -3.28
C ILE A 108 3.15 -18.96 -1.79
N CYS A 109 2.97 -17.79 -1.16
CA CYS A 109 2.59 -17.72 0.26
C CYS A 109 1.24 -18.42 0.54
N LEU A 110 0.26 -18.24 -0.35
CA LEU A 110 -1.05 -18.89 -0.21
C LEU A 110 -0.95 -20.42 -0.38
N ILE A 111 -0.17 -20.90 -1.35
CA ILE A 111 0.07 -22.34 -1.53
C ILE A 111 0.76 -22.92 -0.29
N VAL A 112 1.80 -22.26 0.21
CA VAL A 112 2.50 -22.68 1.42
C VAL A 112 1.55 -22.67 2.63
N ALA A 113 0.76 -21.61 2.82
CA ALA A 113 -0.22 -21.53 3.90
C ALA A 113 -1.27 -22.65 3.82
N ALA A 114 -1.77 -22.96 2.62
CA ALA A 114 -2.71 -24.07 2.40
C ALA A 114 -2.10 -25.43 2.77
N LEU A 115 -0.87 -25.68 2.37
CA LEU A 115 -0.15 -26.92 2.73
C LEU A 115 0.10 -26.97 4.25
N LEU A 116 0.52 -25.87 4.87
CA LEU A 116 0.74 -25.80 6.31
C LEU A 116 -0.55 -26.04 7.10
N SER A 117 -1.68 -25.52 6.64
CA SER A 117 -2.99 -25.75 7.29
C SER A 117 -3.40 -27.23 7.27
N THR A 118 -2.97 -27.96 6.24
CA THR A 118 -3.34 -29.36 6.04
C THR A 118 -2.42 -30.33 6.82
N TYR A 119 -1.14 -29.98 6.99
CA TYR A 119 -0.15 -30.91 7.56
C TYR A 119 0.38 -30.53 8.93
N LEU A 120 0.46 -29.24 9.28
CA LEU A 120 1.07 -28.79 10.53
C LEU A 120 0.08 -28.12 11.49
N PHE A 121 -0.86 -27.34 10.98
CA PHE A 121 -1.77 -26.52 11.79
C PHE A 121 -3.18 -27.11 11.82
N LEU A 122 -3.30 -28.42 12.12
CA LEU A 122 -4.57 -29.16 12.12
C LEU A 122 -5.58 -28.65 13.16
N ASP A 123 -5.11 -28.01 14.24
CA ASP A 123 -5.95 -27.46 15.30
C ASP A 123 -6.55 -26.07 14.96
N TYR A 124 -6.10 -25.46 13.87
CA TYR A 124 -6.57 -24.15 13.43
C TYR A 124 -7.47 -24.26 12.20
N SER A 125 -8.42 -23.35 12.06
CA SER A 125 -9.19 -23.31 10.82
C SER A 125 -8.27 -22.96 9.63
N SER A 126 -8.46 -23.63 8.49
CA SER A 126 -7.67 -23.36 7.28
C SER A 126 -7.80 -21.88 6.85
N ALA A 127 -8.96 -21.27 7.08
CA ALA A 127 -9.18 -19.86 6.81
C ALA A 127 -8.28 -18.95 7.66
N PHE A 128 -8.06 -19.30 8.93
CA PHE A 128 -7.14 -18.55 9.80
C PHE A 128 -5.69 -18.64 9.29
N VAL A 129 -5.21 -19.83 8.95
CA VAL A 129 -3.84 -20.03 8.44
C VAL A 129 -3.64 -19.29 7.12
N LEU A 130 -4.62 -19.34 6.21
CA LEU A 130 -4.59 -18.61 4.96
C LEU A 130 -4.58 -17.09 5.17
N SER A 131 -5.36 -16.57 6.13
CA SER A 131 -5.38 -15.15 6.47
C SER A 131 -4.01 -14.67 6.97
N CYS A 132 -3.36 -15.46 7.80
CA CYS A 132 -1.97 -15.19 8.21
C CYS A 132 -1.00 -15.24 7.01
N GLY A 133 -1.20 -16.20 6.10
CA GLY A 133 -0.42 -16.31 4.86
C GLY A 133 -0.53 -15.08 3.96
N VAL A 134 -1.72 -14.51 3.82
CA VAL A 134 -1.94 -13.25 3.09
C VAL A 134 -1.17 -12.10 3.73
N LEU A 135 -1.21 -11.99 5.05
CA LEU A 135 -0.49 -10.93 5.77
C LEU A 135 1.02 -11.06 5.61
N VAL A 136 1.55 -12.28 5.75
CA VAL A 136 2.98 -12.56 5.51
C VAL A 136 3.36 -12.23 4.07
N ALA A 137 2.52 -12.57 3.10
CA ALA A 137 2.75 -12.24 1.69
C ALA A 137 2.89 -10.73 1.49
N GLY A 138 2.01 -9.91 2.11
CA GLY A 138 2.09 -8.45 2.02
C GLY A 138 3.42 -7.90 2.51
N PHE A 139 3.92 -8.38 3.64
CA PHE A 139 5.25 -8.01 4.15
C PHE A 139 6.37 -8.42 3.20
N LEU A 140 6.33 -9.64 2.66
CA LEU A 140 7.35 -10.12 1.72
C LEU A 140 7.33 -9.31 0.42
N GLN A 141 6.15 -9.03 -0.13
CA GLN A 141 5.98 -8.23 -1.35
C GLN A 141 6.60 -6.84 -1.21
N LEU A 142 6.29 -6.15 -0.12
CA LEU A 142 6.85 -4.83 0.15
C LEU A 142 8.37 -4.90 0.38
N SER A 143 8.82 -5.89 1.15
CA SER A 143 10.25 -6.09 1.46
C SER A 143 11.09 -6.35 0.22
N LEU A 144 10.55 -7.01 -0.81
CA LEU A 144 11.24 -7.24 -2.07
C LEU A 144 11.48 -5.96 -2.88
N GLN A 145 10.59 -4.97 -2.75
CA GLN A 145 10.71 -3.72 -3.50
C GLN A 145 11.60 -2.69 -2.79
N LEU A 146 11.63 -2.71 -1.45
CA LEU A 146 12.35 -1.73 -0.63
C LEU A 146 13.84 -1.58 -0.98
N PRO A 147 14.64 -2.65 -1.15
CA PRO A 147 16.08 -2.51 -1.43
C PRO A 147 16.36 -1.73 -2.72
N LEU A 148 15.53 -1.94 -3.75
CA LEU A 148 15.69 -1.22 -5.02
C LEU A 148 15.25 0.23 -4.89
N LEU A 149 14.18 0.53 -4.16
CA LEU A 149 13.74 1.90 -3.87
C LEU A 149 14.81 2.68 -3.10
N VAL A 150 15.42 2.06 -2.09
CA VAL A 150 16.55 2.67 -1.33
C VAL A 150 17.72 2.94 -2.26
N LYS A 151 18.12 1.94 -3.06
CA LYS A 151 19.26 2.06 -3.99
C LYS A 151 19.05 3.18 -5.01
N LEU A 152 17.83 3.35 -5.49
CA LEU A 152 17.46 4.38 -6.46
C LEU A 152 17.13 5.74 -5.81
N ARG A 153 17.17 5.84 -4.47
CA ARG A 153 16.78 7.03 -3.69
C ARG A 153 15.36 7.53 -4.01
N LEU A 154 14.44 6.58 -4.26
CA LEU A 154 13.06 6.84 -4.64
C LEU A 154 12.10 6.87 -3.45
N ILE A 155 12.58 6.67 -2.23
CA ILE A 155 11.73 6.75 -1.03
C ILE A 155 11.43 8.23 -0.78
N PRO A 156 10.19 8.69 -1.01
CA PRO A 156 9.81 10.05 -0.69
C PRO A 156 9.85 10.21 0.84
N LYS A 157 10.32 11.35 1.30
CA LYS A 157 10.19 11.71 2.71
C LYS A 157 8.75 12.19 2.91
N PRO A 158 7.88 11.46 3.63
CA PRO A 158 6.51 11.88 3.80
C PRO A 158 6.48 13.21 4.57
N THR A 159 5.92 14.24 3.96
CA THR A 159 5.67 15.54 4.59
C THR A 159 4.18 15.82 4.58
N LEU A 160 3.68 16.45 5.63
CA LEU A 160 2.25 16.79 5.76
C LEU A 160 1.98 18.24 5.35
N ASN A 161 2.65 18.75 4.31
CA ASN A 161 2.42 20.09 3.79
C ASN A 161 1.17 20.11 2.91
N THR A 162 0.01 20.30 3.52
CA THR A 162 -1.29 20.38 2.85
C THR A 162 -1.43 21.63 1.97
N CYS A 163 -0.58 22.65 2.17
CA CYS A 163 -0.67 23.93 1.46
C CYS A 163 -0.33 23.82 -0.03
N LEU A 164 0.51 22.86 -0.42
CA LEU A 164 0.94 22.67 -1.82
C LEU A 164 -0.14 22.00 -2.70
N LEU A 165 -1.05 21.23 -2.12
CA LEU A 165 -2.18 20.63 -2.85
C LEU A 165 -3.22 21.66 -3.27
N TYR A 166 -3.36 22.75 -2.49
CA TYR A 166 -4.34 23.81 -2.77
C TYR A 166 -3.86 24.81 -3.85
N THR A 167 -2.55 24.93 -4.05
CA THR A 167 -2.00 25.85 -5.06
C THR A 167 -2.02 25.28 -6.48
N SER A 168 -2.04 23.96 -6.65
CA SER A 168 -2.12 23.32 -7.96
C SER A 168 -3.52 23.45 -8.58
N ASP A 169 -4.59 23.32 -7.78
CA ASP A 169 -5.99 23.51 -8.26
C ASP A 169 -6.26 24.98 -8.66
N ALA A 170 -5.66 25.94 -7.95
CA ALA A 170 -5.83 27.37 -8.26
C ALA A 170 -5.08 27.82 -9.52
N ALA A 171 -4.12 27.04 -10.02
CA ALA A 171 -3.39 27.33 -11.26
C ALA A 171 -4.11 26.81 -12.50
N ASP A 172 -4.90 25.73 -12.38
CA ASP A 172 -5.68 25.13 -13.47
C ASP A 172 -6.96 25.92 -13.78
N ASP A 173 -7.49 26.64 -12.80
CA ASP A 173 -8.68 27.52 -13.00
C ASP A 173 -8.38 28.84 -13.73
N ARG A 174 -7.15 29.05 -14.23
CA ARG A 174 -6.72 30.29 -14.92
C ARG A 174 -6.34 30.09 -16.39
N LEU A 175 -6.61 28.94 -16.98
CA LEU A 175 -6.51 28.69 -18.41
C LEU A 175 -7.89 28.48 -19.03
#